data_0ce66208b851cf52608ab99ecd52846f
#
_entry.id   0ce66208b851cf52608ab99ecd52846f
#
_cell.length_a   1.000
_cell.length_b   1.000
_cell.length_c   1.000
_cell.angle_alpha   90.00
_cell.angle_beta   90.00
_cell.angle_gamma   90.00
#
_symmetry.space_group_name_H-M   'P 1'
#
loop_
_entity.id
_entity.type
_entity.pdbx_description
1 polymer ?
#
loop_
_entity_poly.entity_id
_entity_poly.type
_entity_poly.pdbx_seq_one_letter_code
_entity_poly.pdbx_strand_id
1 'polypeptide(L)'
;NNLSLTKWPFEIMVTLTEFGKDVATDSCWALPKDERDKLTNDQKKNCKCMGVNVFKGCNFAGVLAFKNAAIDQPEPKQPEEPKLPSNPSFQEQLDHQQAFKGYQDKVKAYQEVYKDWNLNYNKAISKAEGNIDGLSTKFSQAFNVDVKSHLFILSIFIGAMLLLTIAAQKVKDFI
;
A
#
# COMPACT_ATOMS: atom_id res chain seq x y z
N ASN A 1 27.33 2.11 -0.14
CA ASN A 1 28.37 2.31 0.88
C ASN A 1 28.28 1.19 1.92
N ASN A 2 29.06 0.11 1.72
CA ASN A 2 29.02 -1.10 2.57
C ASN A 2 29.82 -0.96 3.88
N LEU A 3 30.38 0.19 4.16
CA LEU A 3 31.25 0.45 5.33
C LEU A 3 30.51 1.09 6.51
N SER A 4 29.20 1.29 6.44
CA SER A 4 28.44 1.84 7.56
C SER A 4 28.09 0.75 8.57
N LEU A 5 28.64 0.81 9.78
CA LEU A 5 28.31 -0.09 10.88
C LEU A 5 26.81 -0.11 11.25
N THR A 6 26.09 0.94 10.91
CA THR A 6 24.65 1.06 11.17
C THR A 6 23.79 0.37 10.12
N LYS A 7 24.34 0.05 8.93
CA LYS A 7 23.60 -0.57 7.83
C LYS A 7 23.06 -1.95 8.22
N TRP A 8 23.95 -2.84 8.65
CA TRP A 8 23.56 -4.23 8.94
C TRP A 8 22.55 -4.38 10.09
N PRO A 9 22.70 -3.71 11.24
CA PRO A 9 21.67 -3.73 12.27
C PRO A 9 20.32 -3.20 11.79
N PHE A 10 20.31 -2.14 10.97
CA PHE A 10 19.10 -1.59 10.38
C PHE A 10 18.42 -2.58 9.45
N GLU A 11 19.16 -3.20 8.52
CA GLU A 11 18.64 -4.19 7.59
C GLU A 11 18.10 -5.44 8.30
N ILE A 12 18.79 -5.92 9.34
CA ILE A 12 18.33 -7.01 10.21
C ILE A 12 17.00 -6.63 10.88
N MET A 13 16.92 -5.45 11.48
CA MET A 13 15.72 -4.98 12.17
C MET A 13 14.53 -4.86 11.21
N VAL A 14 14.73 -4.28 10.04
CA VAL A 14 13.71 -4.14 8.99
C VAL A 14 13.20 -5.51 8.55
N THR A 15 14.11 -6.48 8.32
CA THR A 15 13.72 -7.84 7.93
C THR A 15 13.00 -8.59 9.03
N LEU A 16 13.46 -8.49 10.30
CA LEU A 16 12.83 -9.17 11.44
C LEU A 16 11.44 -8.63 11.78
N THR A 17 11.20 -7.34 11.54
CA THR A 17 9.87 -6.73 11.71
C THR A 17 8.95 -6.98 10.52
N GLU A 18 9.43 -7.71 9.51
CA GLU A 18 8.72 -7.95 8.24
C GLU A 18 8.29 -6.66 7.50
N PHE A 19 8.89 -5.53 7.88
CA PHE A 19 8.61 -4.24 7.28
C PHE A 19 8.96 -4.26 5.79
N GLY A 20 7.98 -3.93 4.95
CA GLY A 20 8.15 -3.90 3.49
C GLY A 20 8.32 -5.28 2.82
N LYS A 21 8.30 -6.39 3.58
CA LYS A 21 8.42 -7.75 3.04
C LYS A 21 7.36 -8.05 1.98
N ASP A 22 6.11 -7.66 2.23
CA ASP A 22 5.02 -7.84 1.27
C ASP A 22 5.28 -7.14 -0.05
N VAL A 23 5.90 -5.96 -0.03
CA VAL A 23 6.30 -5.23 -1.24
C VAL A 23 7.49 -5.90 -1.94
N ALA A 24 8.50 -6.32 -1.17
CA ALA A 24 9.72 -6.93 -1.72
C ALA A 24 9.49 -8.32 -2.35
N THR A 25 8.45 -9.04 -1.91
CA THR A 25 8.18 -10.42 -2.36
C THR A 25 7.00 -10.55 -3.32
N ASP A 26 6.21 -9.52 -3.51
CA ASP A 26 5.03 -9.54 -4.38
C ASP A 26 5.41 -9.28 -5.85
N SER A 27 4.91 -10.13 -6.74
CA SER A 27 5.17 -10.04 -8.19
C SER A 27 4.66 -8.74 -8.82
N CYS A 28 3.59 -8.15 -8.27
CA CYS A 28 3.05 -6.88 -8.76
C CYS A 28 4.04 -5.73 -8.53
N TRP A 29 4.75 -5.73 -7.39
CA TRP A 29 5.76 -4.71 -7.09
C TRP A 29 7.07 -4.93 -7.87
N ALA A 30 7.31 -6.14 -8.36
CA ALA A 30 8.44 -6.43 -9.26
C ALA A 30 8.27 -5.84 -10.66
N LEU A 31 7.02 -5.50 -11.06
CA LEU A 31 6.75 -4.85 -12.33
C LEU A 31 7.31 -3.43 -12.38
N PRO A 32 7.75 -2.95 -13.55
CA PRO A 32 8.05 -1.54 -13.78
C PRO A 32 6.86 -0.64 -13.41
N LYS A 33 7.14 0.59 -12.99
CA LYS A 33 6.09 1.53 -12.53
C LYS A 33 5.02 1.77 -13.59
N ASP A 34 5.42 1.93 -14.86
CA ASP A 34 4.51 2.16 -15.98
C ASP A 34 3.59 0.98 -16.28
N GLU A 35 3.98 -0.24 -15.94
CA GLU A 35 3.14 -1.43 -16.01
C GLU A 35 2.22 -1.53 -14.80
N ARG A 36 2.73 -1.23 -13.60
CA ARG A 36 1.91 -1.19 -12.38
C ARG A 36 0.78 -0.17 -12.45
N ASP A 37 1.05 1.00 -13.03
CA ASP A 37 0.07 2.08 -13.17
C ASP A 37 -1.07 1.71 -14.14
N LYS A 38 -0.85 0.73 -15.03
CA LYS A 38 -1.86 0.19 -15.96
C LYS A 38 -2.73 -0.92 -15.36
N LEU A 39 -2.37 -1.46 -14.20
CA LEU A 39 -3.15 -2.51 -13.56
C LEU A 39 -4.55 -2.00 -13.19
N THR A 40 -5.56 -2.76 -13.57
CA THR A 40 -6.96 -2.50 -13.20
C THR A 40 -7.17 -2.72 -11.70
N ASN A 41 -8.22 -2.13 -11.14
CA ASN A 41 -8.57 -2.34 -9.73
C ASN A 41 -8.77 -3.83 -9.38
N ASP A 42 -9.29 -4.63 -10.31
CA ASP A 42 -9.49 -6.07 -10.10
C ASP A 42 -8.16 -6.83 -10.08
N GLN A 43 -7.21 -6.45 -10.93
CA GLN A 43 -5.86 -7.01 -10.90
C GLN A 43 -5.13 -6.64 -9.60
N LYS A 44 -5.25 -5.39 -9.16
CA LYS A 44 -4.67 -4.90 -7.90
C LYS A 44 -5.22 -5.60 -6.65
N LYS A 45 -6.43 -6.18 -6.70
CA LYS A 45 -6.98 -6.97 -5.58
C LYS A 45 -6.14 -8.20 -5.23
N ASN A 46 -5.42 -8.76 -6.21
CA ASN A 46 -4.56 -9.92 -6.01
C ASN A 46 -3.14 -9.56 -5.58
N CYS A 47 -2.79 -8.26 -5.58
CA CYS A 47 -1.48 -7.77 -5.19
C CYS A 47 -1.47 -7.38 -3.72
N LYS A 48 -0.39 -7.67 -3.02
CA LYS A 48 -0.18 -7.17 -1.67
C LYS A 48 0.22 -5.70 -1.70
N CYS A 49 -0.19 -4.94 -0.70
CA CYS A 49 0.15 -3.53 -0.57
C CYS A 49 -0.19 -2.66 -1.80
N MET A 50 -1.19 -3.06 -2.61
CA MET A 50 -1.61 -2.35 -3.80
C MET A 50 -3.14 -2.20 -3.84
N GLY A 51 -3.65 -1.16 -4.49
CA GLY A 51 -5.07 -0.85 -4.46
C GLY A 51 -5.57 -0.65 -3.02
N VAL A 52 -6.78 -1.10 -2.74
CA VAL A 52 -7.36 -1.04 -1.39
C VAL A 52 -6.60 -1.89 -0.36
N ASN A 53 -5.83 -2.90 -0.80
CA ASN A 53 -5.08 -3.77 0.08
C ASN A 53 -3.95 -3.03 0.83
N VAL A 54 -3.53 -1.86 0.33
CA VAL A 54 -2.57 -1.00 1.01
C VAL A 54 -3.04 -0.59 2.42
N PHE A 55 -4.38 -0.54 2.64
CA PHE A 55 -4.97 -0.20 3.94
C PHE A 55 -5.44 -1.42 4.74
N LYS A 56 -5.34 -2.65 4.20
CA LYS A 56 -5.96 -3.86 4.79
C LYS A 56 -4.96 -4.85 5.40
N GLY A 57 -3.70 -4.55 5.42
CA GLY A 57 -2.72 -5.49 5.98
C GLY A 57 -1.32 -5.29 5.45
N CYS A 58 -1.07 -4.18 4.79
CA CYS A 58 0.27 -3.83 4.33
C CYS A 58 1.12 -3.36 5.50
N ASN A 59 2.19 -4.08 5.80
CA ASN A 59 3.16 -3.67 6.82
C ASN A 59 4.16 -2.69 6.23
N PHE A 60 3.70 -1.45 6.01
CA PHE A 60 4.53 -0.38 5.46
C PHE A 60 4.27 0.94 6.18
N ALA A 61 5.35 1.67 6.54
CA ALA A 61 5.21 2.91 7.31
C ALA A 61 4.53 4.01 6.50
N GLY A 62 3.68 4.77 7.18
CA GLY A 62 3.08 5.98 6.64
C GLY A 62 1.88 5.77 5.72
N VAL A 63 1.57 4.52 5.29
CA VAL A 63 0.43 4.28 4.37
C VAL A 63 -0.90 4.65 5.01
N LEU A 64 -1.08 4.38 6.30
CA LEU A 64 -2.32 4.68 7.02
C LEU A 64 -2.59 6.18 7.15
N ALA A 65 -1.57 7.03 7.05
CA ALA A 65 -1.73 8.49 7.06
C ALA A 65 -2.49 9.02 5.83
N PHE A 66 -2.55 8.24 4.77
CA PHE A 66 -3.30 8.61 3.55
C PHE A 66 -4.72 8.05 3.52
N LYS A 67 -5.09 7.20 4.49
CA LYS A 67 -6.43 6.65 4.61
C LYS A 67 -7.44 7.79 4.88
N ASN A 68 -8.52 7.81 4.12
CA ASN A 68 -9.62 8.75 4.30
C ASN A 68 -10.97 8.03 4.40
N ALA A 69 -12.04 8.77 4.67
CA ALA A 69 -13.37 8.22 4.85
C ALA A 69 -13.88 7.40 3.65
N ALA A 70 -13.47 7.73 2.43
CA ALA A 70 -13.88 6.99 1.23
C ALA A 70 -13.36 5.54 1.20
N ILE A 71 -12.25 5.26 1.89
CA ILE A 71 -11.70 3.88 2.00
C ILE A 71 -12.56 3.00 2.92
N ASP A 72 -13.14 3.60 3.97
CA ASP A 72 -13.96 2.88 4.95
C ASP A 72 -15.45 2.84 4.57
N GLN A 73 -15.86 3.68 3.63
CA GLN A 73 -17.24 3.72 3.14
C GLN A 73 -17.44 2.74 1.98
N PRO A 74 -18.58 2.04 1.92
CA PRO A 74 -18.91 1.23 0.76
C PRO A 74 -19.08 2.12 -0.47
N GLU A 75 -18.80 1.55 -1.62
CA GLU A 75 -19.09 2.20 -2.90
C GLU A 75 -20.57 2.61 -2.97
N PRO A 76 -20.87 3.87 -3.33
CA PRO A 76 -22.25 4.30 -3.52
C PRO A 76 -23.00 3.41 -4.52
N LYS A 77 -24.18 2.99 -4.16
CA LYS A 77 -25.00 2.13 -5.03
C LYS A 77 -25.80 2.94 -6.02
N GLN A 78 -25.76 2.51 -7.27
CA GLN A 78 -26.61 3.10 -8.30
C GLN A 78 -28.09 2.87 -7.97
N PRO A 79 -28.97 3.87 -8.12
CA PRO A 79 -30.40 3.71 -7.99
C PRO A 79 -30.93 2.66 -8.97
N GLU A 80 -31.91 1.89 -8.52
CA GLU A 80 -32.58 0.92 -9.39
C GLU A 80 -33.60 1.65 -10.29
N GLU A 81 -33.60 1.28 -11.58
CA GLU A 81 -34.56 1.80 -12.56
C GLU A 81 -35.95 1.24 -12.29
N PRO A 82 -36.98 2.10 -12.25
CA PRO A 82 -38.36 1.63 -12.12
C PRO A 82 -38.77 0.74 -13.31
N LYS A 83 -39.29 -0.44 -13.00
CA LYS A 83 -39.73 -1.41 -14.02
C LYS A 83 -41.17 -1.20 -14.37
N LEU A 84 -41.50 -1.16 -15.68
CA LEU A 84 -42.86 -1.15 -16.17
C LEU A 84 -43.34 -2.61 -16.36
N PRO A 85 -44.56 -2.99 -15.91
CA PRO A 85 -45.13 -4.31 -16.19
C PRO A 85 -45.28 -4.57 -17.68
N SER A 86 -45.34 -5.86 -18.09
CA SER A 86 -45.41 -6.26 -19.52
C SER A 86 -46.68 -5.80 -20.22
N ASN A 87 -47.80 -5.64 -19.49
CA ASN A 87 -49.09 -5.14 -20.00
C ASN A 87 -49.63 -4.05 -19.07
N PRO A 88 -49.04 -2.82 -19.08
CA PRO A 88 -49.40 -1.79 -18.15
C PRO A 88 -50.75 -1.16 -18.49
N SER A 89 -51.57 -0.93 -17.48
CA SER A 89 -52.74 -0.07 -17.56
C SER A 89 -52.32 1.39 -17.77
N PHE A 90 -53.26 2.22 -18.20
CA PHE A 90 -52.99 3.66 -18.37
C PHE A 90 -52.51 4.33 -17.08
N GLN A 91 -53.09 3.95 -15.94
CA GLN A 91 -52.67 4.49 -14.64
C GLN A 91 -51.23 4.06 -14.30
N GLU A 92 -50.87 2.81 -14.52
CA GLU A 92 -49.51 2.32 -14.28
C GLU A 92 -48.47 3.01 -15.18
N GLN A 93 -48.82 3.40 -16.40
CA GLN A 93 -47.96 4.20 -17.27
C GLN A 93 -47.73 5.60 -16.72
N LEU A 94 -48.75 6.27 -16.18
CA LEU A 94 -48.61 7.58 -15.55
C LEU A 94 -47.76 7.50 -14.29
N ASP A 95 -47.99 6.50 -13.44
CA ASP A 95 -47.21 6.30 -12.21
C ASP A 95 -45.74 5.99 -12.54
N HIS A 96 -45.49 5.19 -13.57
CA HIS A 96 -44.15 4.91 -14.06
C HIS A 96 -43.44 6.17 -14.57
N GLN A 97 -44.13 7.06 -15.30
CA GLN A 97 -43.55 8.31 -15.76
C GLN A 97 -43.11 9.23 -14.58
N GLN A 98 -43.93 9.27 -13.52
CA GLN A 98 -43.57 10.02 -12.31
C GLN A 98 -42.38 9.39 -11.57
N ALA A 99 -42.39 8.05 -11.41
CA ALA A 99 -41.31 7.29 -10.82
C ALA A 99 -40.01 7.44 -11.62
N PHE A 100 -40.11 7.46 -12.95
CA PHE A 100 -38.91 7.66 -13.81
C PHE A 100 -38.31 9.05 -13.69
N LYS A 101 -39.12 10.12 -13.54
CA LYS A 101 -38.59 11.45 -13.22
C LYS A 101 -37.83 11.47 -11.89
N GLY A 102 -38.43 10.89 -10.85
CA GLY A 102 -37.78 10.77 -9.56
C GLY A 102 -36.51 9.91 -9.59
N TYR A 103 -36.47 8.89 -10.45
CA TYR A 103 -35.28 8.09 -10.71
C TYR A 103 -34.16 8.94 -11.36
N GLN A 104 -34.47 9.75 -12.35
CA GLN A 104 -33.50 10.63 -13.00
C GLN A 104 -32.82 11.58 -12.01
N ASP A 105 -33.60 12.17 -11.07
CA ASP A 105 -33.04 13.05 -10.04
C ASP A 105 -32.14 12.28 -9.07
N LYS A 106 -32.52 11.05 -8.70
CA LYS A 106 -31.66 10.16 -7.89
C LYS A 106 -30.39 9.78 -8.60
N VAL A 107 -30.45 9.52 -9.92
CA VAL A 107 -29.25 9.21 -10.72
C VAL A 107 -28.29 10.39 -10.78
N LYS A 108 -28.78 11.63 -10.94
CA LYS A 108 -27.93 12.83 -10.89
C LYS A 108 -27.26 12.98 -9.53
N ALA A 109 -28.00 12.87 -8.45
CA ALA A 109 -27.47 12.94 -7.10
C ALA A 109 -26.42 11.83 -6.84
N TYR A 110 -26.71 10.59 -7.30
CA TYR A 110 -25.76 9.48 -7.25
C TYR A 110 -24.45 9.79 -8.00
N GLN A 111 -24.55 10.36 -9.21
CA GLN A 111 -23.37 10.67 -10.01
C GLN A 111 -22.43 11.65 -9.31
N GLU A 112 -22.96 12.66 -8.61
CA GLU A 112 -22.17 13.61 -7.84
C GLU A 112 -21.48 12.92 -6.65
N VAL A 113 -22.26 12.16 -5.87
CA VAL A 113 -21.74 11.41 -4.71
C VAL A 113 -20.69 10.39 -5.13
N TYR A 114 -20.96 9.65 -6.20
CA TYR A 114 -20.03 8.65 -6.74
C TYR A 114 -18.73 9.30 -7.23
N LYS A 115 -18.83 10.42 -7.93
CA LYS A 115 -17.66 11.17 -8.41
C LYS A 115 -16.77 11.61 -7.25
N ASP A 116 -17.34 12.18 -6.20
CA ASP A 116 -16.59 12.64 -5.03
C ASP A 116 -15.99 11.46 -4.27
N TRP A 117 -16.75 10.39 -4.07
CA TRP A 117 -16.26 9.17 -3.43
C TRP A 117 -15.09 8.58 -4.24
N ASN A 118 -15.24 8.38 -5.54
CA ASN A 118 -14.25 7.79 -6.42
C ASN A 118 -12.96 8.62 -6.47
N LEU A 119 -13.09 9.95 -6.53
CA LEU A 119 -11.93 10.85 -6.50
C LEU A 119 -11.14 10.70 -5.20
N ASN A 120 -11.83 10.74 -4.06
CA ASN A 120 -11.18 10.62 -2.75
C ASN A 120 -10.60 9.22 -2.51
N TYR A 121 -11.31 8.17 -2.94
CA TYR A 121 -10.87 6.78 -2.87
C TYR A 121 -9.57 6.57 -3.66
N ASN A 122 -9.54 6.96 -4.93
CA ASN A 122 -8.36 6.80 -5.78
C ASN A 122 -7.20 7.70 -5.33
N LYS A 123 -7.48 8.89 -4.82
CA LYS A 123 -6.45 9.80 -4.27
C LYS A 123 -5.75 9.21 -3.05
N ALA A 124 -6.49 8.56 -2.16
CA ALA A 124 -5.92 7.89 -0.98
C ALA A 124 -4.99 6.74 -1.40
N ILE A 125 -5.46 5.87 -2.30
CA ILE A 125 -4.69 4.74 -2.83
C ILE A 125 -3.42 5.23 -3.53
N SER A 126 -3.55 6.16 -4.47
CA SER A 126 -2.41 6.67 -5.23
C SER A 126 -1.33 7.31 -4.36
N LYS A 127 -1.73 8.03 -3.30
CA LYS A 127 -0.76 8.60 -2.34
C LYS A 127 -0.06 7.52 -1.52
N ALA A 128 -0.79 6.50 -1.07
CA ALA A 128 -0.23 5.39 -0.32
C ALA A 128 0.74 4.55 -1.18
N GLU A 129 0.33 4.19 -2.41
CA GLU A 129 1.18 3.49 -3.38
C GLU A 129 2.42 4.33 -3.74
N GLY A 130 2.27 5.64 -3.92
CA GLY A 130 3.39 6.54 -4.19
C GLY A 130 4.39 6.63 -3.03
N ASN A 131 3.92 6.59 -1.78
CA ASN A 131 4.79 6.50 -0.61
C ASN A 131 5.60 5.20 -0.59
N ILE A 132 4.94 4.07 -0.86
CA ILE A 132 5.59 2.77 -0.95
C ILE A 132 6.63 2.78 -2.07
N ASP A 133 6.27 3.24 -3.26
CA ASP A 133 7.17 3.30 -4.42
C ASP A 133 8.42 4.14 -4.14
N GLY A 134 8.23 5.32 -3.54
CA GLY A 134 9.34 6.21 -3.18
C GLY A 134 10.30 5.62 -2.14
N LEU A 135 9.79 4.86 -1.17
CA LEU A 135 10.62 4.20 -0.16
C LEU A 135 11.22 2.89 -0.71
N SER A 136 10.48 2.11 -1.48
CA SER A 136 10.98 0.88 -2.10
C SER A 136 12.13 1.15 -3.05
N THR A 137 12.07 2.21 -3.83
CA THR A 137 13.15 2.61 -4.73
C THR A 137 14.46 2.89 -3.97
N LYS A 138 14.35 3.43 -2.74
CA LYS A 138 15.51 3.79 -1.93
C LYS A 138 16.03 2.65 -1.07
N PHE A 139 15.15 1.79 -0.57
CA PHE A 139 15.45 0.86 0.53
C PHE A 139 15.07 -0.59 0.23
N SER A 140 14.71 -0.95 -1.01
CA SER A 140 14.27 -2.32 -1.37
C SER A 140 15.24 -3.41 -0.93
N GLN A 141 16.56 -3.13 -0.96
CA GLN A 141 17.58 -4.08 -0.55
C GLN A 141 17.53 -4.39 0.97
N ALA A 142 16.94 -3.51 1.79
CA ALA A 142 16.82 -3.71 3.22
C ALA A 142 15.60 -4.53 3.66
N PHE A 143 14.62 -4.74 2.76
CA PHE A 143 13.34 -5.36 3.12
C PHE A 143 13.36 -6.88 3.22
N ASN A 144 14.38 -7.53 2.66
CA ASN A 144 14.50 -8.98 2.69
C ASN A 144 15.97 -9.40 2.57
N VAL A 145 16.71 -9.29 3.68
CA VAL A 145 18.12 -9.68 3.73
C VAL A 145 18.32 -11.03 4.41
N ASP A 146 19.42 -11.70 4.10
CA ASP A 146 19.83 -12.87 4.87
C ASP A 146 20.38 -12.45 6.24
N VAL A 147 19.51 -12.55 7.24
CA VAL A 147 19.79 -12.16 8.62
C VAL A 147 21.02 -12.90 9.18
N LYS A 148 21.23 -14.19 8.81
CA LYS A 148 22.37 -14.97 9.29
C LYS A 148 23.69 -14.41 8.79
N SER A 149 23.77 -14.13 7.49
CA SER A 149 24.97 -13.51 6.89
C SER A 149 25.24 -12.13 7.49
N HIS A 150 24.22 -11.31 7.72
CA HIS A 150 24.39 -9.99 8.31
C HIS A 150 24.83 -10.04 9.77
N LEU A 151 24.29 -10.97 10.57
CA LEU A 151 24.73 -11.20 11.95
C LEU A 151 26.19 -11.72 12.01
N PHE A 152 26.57 -12.59 11.09
CA PHE A 152 27.94 -13.09 10.99
C PHE A 152 28.92 -11.97 10.68
N ILE A 153 28.63 -11.12 9.71
CA ILE A 153 29.45 -9.95 9.38
C ILE A 153 29.55 -9.00 10.59
N LEU A 154 28.43 -8.71 11.24
CA LEU A 154 28.40 -7.85 12.43
C LEU A 154 29.27 -8.42 13.56
N SER A 155 29.22 -9.74 13.80
CA SER A 155 30.03 -10.43 14.79
C SER A 155 31.54 -10.32 14.51
N ILE A 156 31.95 -10.43 13.24
CA ILE A 156 33.33 -10.22 12.82
C ILE A 156 33.79 -8.80 13.14
N PHE A 157 32.96 -7.79 12.82
CA PHE A 157 33.30 -6.40 13.11
C PHE A 157 33.44 -6.13 14.62
N ILE A 158 32.52 -6.64 15.42
CA ILE A 158 32.57 -6.51 16.90
C ILE A 158 33.84 -7.19 17.42
N GLY A 159 34.14 -8.41 16.96
CA GLY A 159 35.34 -9.15 17.35
C GLY A 159 36.63 -8.40 16.99
N ALA A 160 36.73 -7.86 15.78
CA ALA A 160 37.86 -7.07 15.33
C ALA A 160 38.04 -5.80 16.19
N MET A 161 36.97 -5.07 16.50
CA MET A 161 37.01 -3.89 17.34
C MET A 161 37.47 -4.21 18.77
N LEU A 162 37.00 -5.32 19.34
CA LEU A 162 37.45 -5.78 20.67
C LEU A 162 38.93 -6.14 20.66
N LEU A 163 39.43 -6.86 19.66
CA LEU A 163 40.85 -7.18 19.54
C LEU A 163 41.71 -5.93 19.40
N LEU A 164 41.31 -4.96 18.61
CA LEU A 164 41.97 -3.68 18.47
C LEU A 164 42.04 -2.90 19.80
N THR A 165 40.93 -2.91 20.54
CA THR A 165 40.87 -2.24 21.85
C THR A 165 41.82 -2.89 22.84
N ILE A 166 41.84 -4.24 22.93
CA ILE A 166 42.75 -4.99 23.79
C ILE A 166 44.22 -4.73 23.41
N ALA A 167 44.50 -4.74 22.10
CA ALA A 167 45.88 -4.44 21.63
C ALA A 167 46.31 -3.02 21.99
N ALA A 168 45.42 -2.03 21.81
CA ALA A 168 45.71 -0.64 22.18
C ALA A 168 45.95 -0.46 23.71
N GLN A 169 45.17 -1.16 24.53
CA GLN A 169 45.35 -1.16 25.99
C GLN A 169 46.70 -1.76 26.38
N LYS A 170 47.09 -2.92 25.83
CA LYS A 170 48.38 -3.53 26.09
C LYS A 170 49.54 -2.62 25.71
N VAL A 171 49.49 -1.92 24.58
CA VAL A 171 50.53 -0.98 24.18
C VAL A 171 50.64 0.16 25.18
N LYS A 172 49.51 0.66 25.71
CA LYS A 172 49.51 1.73 26.71
C LYS A 172 50.09 1.30 28.05
N ASP A 173 49.94 0.05 28.44
CA ASP A 173 50.45 -0.49 29.73
C ASP A 173 51.96 -0.80 29.66
N PHE A 174 52.59 -0.78 28.47
CA PHE A 174 54.03 -0.98 28.28
C PHE A 174 54.81 0.31 28.08
N ILE A 175 54.15 1.47 28.06
CA ILE A 175 54.76 2.80 27.98
C ILE A 175 54.63 3.50 29.34
#